data_d9ade02c45fcdc7b9978fda0240648b7
#
_entry.id   d9ade02c45fcdc7b9978fda0240648b7
#
_cell.length_a   1.000
_cell.length_b   1.000
_cell.length_c   1.000
_cell.angle_alpha   90.00
_cell.angle_beta   90.00
_cell.angle_gamma   90.00
#
_symmetry.space_group_name_H-M   'P 1'
#
loop_
_entity.id
_entity.type
_entity.pdbx_description
1 polymer ?
#
loop_
_entity_poly.entity_id
_entity_poly.type
_entity_poly.pdbx_seq_one_letter_code
_entity_poly.pdbx_strand_id
1 'polypeptide(L)'
;MKILVIDNVNYEDYPTGGILNFYRNMLPAFGSDLLLAGITTDDRTPVGIWTHREIDGQEFEYFSMAKVTPSAKRPLIPERITNCFYIKKYIRRILTHNDFDWIVTHKPEVMYFIPDGFMSKTCYIMPGVENPLSISRYPWARKLAGVYDRFFLMPKAAKARKLLAAADLNDRKAFAERSKGKISVDKVIEFPTRYDDSIYGVKRISHDDNEKIFVTVGRLGWFKGWKLMIDALKQTREKVNNARLYFIGDGEDYDKIKDYVHEQGLDDSVNLLGKMAPKEIAVWLNKADVFVMGSMAEGWSTTLVEACACGVPCVVTDFSSAREMVADGKNGFVVSGRDERDFSHKMVEALGLNRDKVIEYDKKFERLAVSHLREDMEKILN
;
A
#
# COMPACT_ATOMS: atom_id res chain seq x y z
N MET A 1 25.46 -1.31 4.29
CA MET A 1 24.75 -0.05 4.63
C MET A 1 23.74 -0.37 5.73
N LYS A 2 23.92 0.24 6.91
CA LYS A 2 22.99 0.04 8.03
C LYS A 2 21.87 1.07 8.01
N ILE A 3 20.65 0.64 8.22
CA ILE A 3 19.44 1.47 8.16
C ILE A 3 18.67 1.40 9.48
N LEU A 4 18.51 2.54 10.12
CA LEU A 4 17.61 2.69 11.26
C LEU A 4 16.21 3.00 10.76
N VAL A 5 15.29 2.08 10.94
CA VAL A 5 13.86 2.27 10.63
C VAL A 5 13.15 2.75 11.88
N ILE A 6 12.43 3.86 11.79
CA ILE A 6 11.62 4.39 12.90
C ILE A 6 10.19 4.55 12.42
N ASP A 7 9.28 3.72 12.93
CA ASP A 7 7.86 3.80 12.57
C ASP A 7 6.96 3.28 13.71
N ASN A 8 5.64 3.48 13.57
CA ASN A 8 4.63 3.02 14.52
C ASN A 8 4.02 1.67 14.09
N VAL A 9 4.89 0.72 13.82
CA VAL A 9 4.54 -0.67 13.46
C VAL A 9 5.28 -1.63 14.39
N ASN A 10 4.75 -2.85 14.54
CA ASN A 10 5.46 -3.91 15.25
C ASN A 10 6.30 -4.81 14.32
N TYR A 11 6.26 -4.52 13.02
CA TYR A 11 6.94 -5.22 11.91
C TYR A 11 6.48 -6.67 11.66
N GLU A 12 5.58 -7.20 12.46
CA GLU A 12 5.00 -8.56 12.30
C GLU A 12 3.61 -8.49 11.66
N ASP A 13 2.65 -7.89 12.37
CA ASP A 13 1.24 -7.97 12.00
C ASP A 13 0.42 -6.69 12.29
N TYR A 14 1.00 -5.65 12.91
CA TYR A 14 0.27 -4.46 13.33
C TYR A 14 1.00 -3.12 13.10
N PRO A 15 0.26 -2.07 12.67
CA PRO A 15 -1.07 -2.10 12.09
C PRO A 15 -1.06 -2.68 10.67
N THR A 16 -2.08 -3.41 10.30
CA THR A 16 -2.19 -4.00 8.96
C THR A 16 -2.31 -2.93 7.87
N GLY A 17 -1.66 -3.15 6.74
CA GLY A 17 -1.72 -2.24 5.58
C GLY A 17 -0.41 -2.14 4.79
N GLY A 18 -0.41 -1.30 3.76
CA GLY A 18 0.72 -1.16 2.83
C GLY A 18 2.05 -0.79 3.47
N ILE A 19 2.03 0.03 4.55
CA ILE A 19 3.26 0.41 5.28
C ILE A 19 3.88 -0.80 5.97
N LEU A 20 3.07 -1.64 6.63
CA LEU A 20 3.58 -2.85 7.26
C LEU A 20 4.14 -3.80 6.20
N ASN A 21 3.43 -4.00 5.10
CA ASN A 21 3.90 -4.86 4.00
C ASN A 21 5.22 -4.35 3.42
N PHE A 22 5.38 -3.04 3.26
CA PHE A 22 6.65 -2.46 2.83
C PHE A 22 7.80 -2.83 3.77
N TYR A 23 7.61 -2.68 5.09
CA TYR A 23 8.65 -3.04 6.05
C TYR A 23 8.90 -4.55 6.10
N ARG A 24 7.86 -5.37 6.02
CA ARG A 24 8.04 -6.82 5.93
C ARG A 24 8.85 -7.24 4.69
N ASN A 25 8.73 -6.52 3.59
CA ASN A 25 9.58 -6.71 2.42
C ASN A 25 11.04 -6.24 2.65
N MET A 26 11.24 -5.23 3.50
CA MET A 26 12.60 -4.80 3.87
C MET A 26 13.33 -5.81 4.76
N LEU A 27 12.62 -6.52 5.63
CA LEU A 27 13.25 -7.45 6.58
C LEU A 27 14.14 -8.48 5.87
N PRO A 28 13.65 -9.30 4.92
CA PRO A 28 14.50 -10.26 4.22
C PRO A 28 15.54 -9.60 3.30
N ALA A 29 15.24 -8.41 2.75
CA ALA A 29 16.13 -7.72 1.82
C ALA A 29 17.39 -7.18 2.50
N PHE A 30 17.29 -6.73 3.75
CA PHE A 30 18.38 -6.08 4.48
C PHE A 30 18.88 -6.88 5.69
N GLY A 31 18.05 -7.77 6.26
CA GLY A 31 18.46 -8.62 7.39
C GLY A 31 19.07 -7.85 8.55
N SER A 32 20.25 -8.27 9.02
CA SER A 32 21.00 -7.67 10.12
C SER A 32 21.50 -6.24 9.86
N ASP A 33 21.36 -5.72 8.64
CA ASP A 33 21.64 -4.32 8.34
C ASP A 33 20.51 -3.37 8.84
N LEU A 34 19.41 -3.91 9.35
CA LEU A 34 18.31 -3.12 9.92
C LEU A 34 18.39 -3.00 11.43
N LEU A 35 18.23 -1.78 11.91
CA LEU A 35 17.90 -1.44 13.29
C LEU A 35 16.44 -0.99 13.31
N LEU A 36 15.60 -1.61 14.12
CA LEU A 36 14.17 -1.37 14.12
C LEU A 36 13.70 -0.62 15.37
N ALA A 37 13.10 0.53 15.20
CA ALA A 37 12.42 1.24 16.28
C ALA A 37 10.91 1.30 15.97
N GLY A 38 10.11 0.64 16.80
CA GLY A 38 8.69 0.43 16.54
C GLY A 38 7.84 0.45 17.81
N ILE A 39 6.72 -0.24 17.74
CA ILE A 39 5.83 -0.49 18.88
C ILE A 39 5.73 -1.98 19.15
N THR A 40 5.27 -2.37 20.33
CA THR A 40 4.92 -3.77 20.61
C THR A 40 3.43 -3.93 20.89
N THR A 41 2.89 -5.09 20.57
CA THR A 41 1.50 -5.48 20.87
C THR A 41 1.42 -6.55 21.96
N ASP A 42 2.56 -7.02 22.41
CA ASP A 42 2.69 -8.07 23.44
C ASP A 42 3.64 -7.67 24.59
N ASP A 43 3.89 -8.58 25.52
CA ASP A 43 4.76 -8.39 26.67
C ASP A 43 6.20 -8.92 26.48
N ARG A 44 6.51 -9.48 25.30
CA ARG A 44 7.82 -10.09 25.03
C ARG A 44 8.91 -9.04 24.87
N THR A 45 8.56 -7.83 24.45
CA THR A 45 9.52 -6.77 24.15
C THR A 45 9.40 -5.63 25.16
N PRO A 46 10.44 -5.35 25.97
CA PRO A 46 10.42 -4.26 26.93
C PRO A 46 10.40 -2.90 26.23
N VAL A 47 9.64 -1.94 26.81
CA VAL A 47 9.52 -0.59 26.26
C VAL A 47 10.67 0.31 26.71
N GLY A 48 11.25 1.06 25.78
CA GLY A 48 12.21 2.12 26.05
C GLY A 48 13.67 1.67 26.15
N ILE A 49 13.98 0.45 25.77
CA ILE A 49 15.36 -0.05 25.68
C ILE A 49 15.58 -0.80 24.37
N TRP A 50 16.82 -0.85 23.89
CA TRP A 50 17.23 -1.73 22.81
C TRP A 50 17.30 -3.17 23.32
N THR A 51 16.81 -4.10 22.51
CA THR A 51 16.79 -5.54 22.76
C THR A 51 16.86 -6.29 21.44
N HIS A 52 16.97 -7.60 21.49
CA HIS A 52 16.84 -8.45 20.32
C HIS A 52 15.41 -8.96 20.21
N ARG A 53 14.88 -9.01 18.98
CA ARG A 53 13.55 -9.56 18.66
C ARG A 53 13.63 -10.40 17.41
N GLU A 54 13.08 -11.60 17.49
CA GLU A 54 12.88 -12.46 16.34
C GLU A 54 11.59 -12.06 15.61
N ILE A 55 11.70 -11.82 14.30
CA ILE A 55 10.58 -11.48 13.40
C ILE A 55 10.72 -12.33 12.13
N ASP A 56 9.71 -13.11 11.80
CA ASP A 56 9.68 -14.02 10.64
C ASP A 56 10.94 -14.94 10.57
N GLY A 57 11.43 -15.43 11.74
CA GLY A 57 12.60 -16.31 11.85
C GLY A 57 13.97 -15.62 11.73
N GLN A 58 14.02 -14.30 11.72
CA GLN A 58 15.26 -13.50 11.73
C GLN A 58 15.35 -12.66 13.00
N GLU A 59 16.56 -12.52 13.54
CA GLU A 59 16.81 -11.71 14.72
C GLU A 59 17.21 -10.29 14.34
N PHE A 60 16.58 -9.29 14.98
CA PHE A 60 16.82 -7.87 14.76
C PHE A 60 17.10 -7.14 16.08
N GLU A 61 17.98 -6.13 16.05
CA GLU A 61 18.03 -5.13 17.10
C GLU A 61 16.77 -4.28 17.07
N TYR A 62 16.04 -4.26 18.18
CA TYR A 62 14.69 -3.70 18.27
C TYR A 62 14.55 -2.75 19.45
N PHE A 63 13.95 -1.58 19.20
CA PHE A 63 13.56 -0.63 20.24
C PHE A 63 12.05 -0.44 20.26
N SER A 64 11.38 -0.83 21.33
CA SER A 64 9.94 -0.57 21.48
C SER A 64 9.72 0.82 22.09
N MET A 65 9.00 1.69 21.36
CA MET A 65 8.61 3.02 21.84
C MET A 65 7.37 2.99 22.72
N ALA A 66 6.49 2.02 22.50
CA ALA A 66 5.24 1.89 23.26
C ALA A 66 4.69 0.47 23.14
N LYS A 67 3.93 0.04 24.15
CA LYS A 67 3.01 -1.10 24.05
C LYS A 67 1.64 -0.58 23.64
N VAL A 68 1.07 -1.15 22.58
CA VAL A 68 -0.22 -0.79 22.03
C VAL A 68 -1.14 -2.00 22.01
N THR A 69 -2.35 -1.85 22.52
CA THR A 69 -3.38 -2.88 22.41
C THR A 69 -4.19 -2.66 21.14
N PRO A 70 -4.16 -3.59 20.17
CA PRO A 70 -4.98 -3.51 18.97
C PRO A 70 -6.46 -3.38 19.33
N SER A 71 -7.15 -2.42 18.74
CA SER A 71 -8.57 -2.18 18.94
C SER A 71 -9.27 -1.88 17.63
N ALA A 72 -10.41 -2.54 17.41
CA ALA A 72 -11.30 -2.23 16.28
C ALA A 72 -12.06 -0.90 16.49
N LYS A 73 -12.16 -0.42 17.75
CA LYS A 73 -12.87 0.81 18.07
C LYS A 73 -12.01 2.03 17.78
N ARG A 74 -12.64 3.06 17.26
CA ARG A 74 -12.00 4.37 17.04
C ARG A 74 -11.55 4.97 18.39
N PRO A 75 -10.26 5.30 18.56
CA PRO A 75 -9.78 5.92 19.78
C PRO A 75 -10.33 7.36 19.90
N LEU A 76 -10.58 7.81 21.14
CA LEU A 76 -11.02 9.18 21.42
C LEU A 76 -9.94 10.21 21.03
N ILE A 77 -8.67 9.88 21.29
CA ILE A 77 -7.52 10.71 20.91
C ILE A 77 -6.95 10.13 19.61
N PRO A 78 -6.77 10.97 18.57
CA PRO A 78 -6.14 10.48 17.33
C PRO A 78 -4.78 9.82 17.60
N GLU A 79 -4.54 8.65 17.04
CA GLU A 79 -3.28 7.90 17.19
C GLU A 79 -2.04 8.75 16.86
N ARG A 80 -2.14 9.69 15.92
CA ARG A 80 -1.07 10.61 15.59
C ARG A 80 -0.62 11.45 16.79
N ILE A 81 -1.55 11.84 17.67
CA ILE A 81 -1.25 12.60 18.87
C ILE A 81 -0.53 11.72 19.89
N THR A 82 -1.06 10.51 20.13
CA THR A 82 -0.41 9.56 21.07
C THR A 82 0.96 9.15 20.56
N ASN A 83 1.12 8.97 19.25
CA ASN A 83 2.40 8.69 18.60
C ASN A 83 3.43 9.79 18.88
N CYS A 84 3.04 11.06 18.80
CA CYS A 84 3.94 12.17 19.11
C CYS A 84 4.52 12.10 20.52
N PHE A 85 3.75 11.64 21.52
CA PHE A 85 4.22 11.59 22.91
C PHE A 85 5.38 10.59 23.08
N TYR A 86 5.23 9.34 22.60
CA TYR A 86 6.29 8.35 22.79
C TYR A 86 7.46 8.56 21.82
N ILE A 87 7.22 9.05 20.59
CA ILE A 87 8.31 9.43 19.69
C ILE A 87 9.16 10.53 20.36
N LYS A 88 8.52 11.62 20.82
CA LYS A 88 9.23 12.71 21.53
C LYS A 88 10.00 12.19 22.74
N LYS A 89 9.41 11.27 23.50
CA LYS A 89 10.05 10.69 24.70
C LYS A 89 11.32 9.91 24.36
N TYR A 90 11.34 9.15 23.27
CA TYR A 90 12.38 8.17 23.00
C TYR A 90 13.31 8.50 21.82
N ILE A 91 12.95 9.45 20.95
CA ILE A 91 13.73 9.71 19.73
C ILE A 91 15.21 9.96 19.98
N ARG A 92 15.55 10.73 21.02
CA ARG A 92 16.96 10.98 21.37
C ARG A 92 17.67 9.69 21.76
N ARG A 93 17.03 8.83 22.55
CA ARG A 93 17.58 7.55 23.00
C ARG A 93 17.74 6.56 21.83
N ILE A 94 16.82 6.56 20.89
CA ILE A 94 16.94 5.76 19.66
C ILE A 94 18.15 6.22 18.85
N LEU A 95 18.32 7.52 18.67
CA LEU A 95 19.39 8.11 17.87
C LEU A 95 20.78 8.05 18.54
N THR A 96 20.89 7.74 19.84
CA THR A 96 22.19 7.50 20.49
C THR A 96 22.81 6.15 20.10
N HIS A 97 22.05 5.25 19.49
CA HIS A 97 22.58 4.06 18.83
C HIS A 97 23.19 4.46 17.49
N ASN A 98 24.43 4.95 17.51
CA ASN A 98 25.06 5.66 16.37
C ASN A 98 25.54 4.80 15.20
N ASP A 99 25.26 3.50 15.18
CA ASP A 99 25.72 2.56 14.15
C ASP A 99 24.72 2.44 12.99
N PHE A 100 24.40 3.57 12.34
CA PHE A 100 23.58 3.58 11.13
C PHE A 100 24.02 4.67 10.14
N ASP A 101 23.85 4.36 8.86
CA ASP A 101 24.11 5.29 7.75
C ASP A 101 22.89 6.13 7.42
N TRP A 102 21.69 5.52 7.54
CA TRP A 102 20.42 6.11 7.16
C TRP A 102 19.34 5.93 8.22
N ILE A 103 18.43 6.91 8.29
CA ILE A 103 17.15 6.83 8.99
C ILE A 103 16.05 6.76 7.95
N VAL A 104 15.19 5.75 8.03
CA VAL A 104 14.04 5.56 7.15
C VAL A 104 12.75 5.63 7.96
N THR A 105 11.77 6.38 7.48
CA THR A 105 10.45 6.48 8.12
C THR A 105 9.35 6.81 7.11
N HIS A 106 8.13 6.32 7.36
CA HIS A 106 6.89 6.73 6.67
C HIS A 106 6.08 7.76 7.48
N LYS A 107 6.50 8.08 8.71
CA LYS A 107 5.69 8.89 9.61
C LYS A 107 6.15 10.34 9.64
N PRO A 108 5.26 11.28 9.26
CA PRO A 108 5.53 12.70 9.41
C PRO A 108 5.83 13.10 10.87
N GLU A 109 5.21 12.42 11.84
CA GLU A 109 5.43 12.63 13.26
C GLU A 109 6.88 12.32 13.65
N VAL A 110 7.44 11.24 13.11
CA VAL A 110 8.88 10.89 13.32
C VAL A 110 9.76 11.97 12.72
N MET A 111 9.50 12.36 11.46
CA MET A 111 10.22 13.43 10.77
C MET A 111 10.29 14.72 11.59
N TYR A 112 9.18 15.08 12.23
CA TYR A 112 9.11 16.29 13.05
C TYR A 112 10.06 16.26 14.24
N PHE A 113 10.18 15.11 14.91
CA PHE A 113 11.01 14.96 16.11
C PHE A 113 12.48 14.59 15.84
N ILE A 114 12.84 14.20 14.62
CA ILE A 114 14.26 14.00 14.26
C ILE A 114 15.00 15.34 14.37
N PRO A 115 16.08 15.41 15.16
CA PRO A 115 16.92 16.61 15.24
C PRO A 115 17.53 16.98 13.88
N ASP A 116 17.70 18.27 13.64
CA ASP A 116 18.20 18.78 12.35
C ASP A 116 19.56 18.20 11.95
N GLY A 117 20.43 17.88 12.89
CA GLY A 117 21.73 17.24 12.64
C GLY A 117 21.64 15.86 11.99
N PHE A 118 20.49 15.16 12.10
CA PHE A 118 20.27 13.86 11.48
C PHE A 118 19.52 13.94 10.15
N MET A 119 19.04 15.11 9.75
CA MET A 119 18.25 15.25 8.51
C MET A 119 19.08 14.94 7.24
N SER A 120 20.40 15.12 7.29
CA SER A 120 21.35 14.74 6.23
C SER A 120 21.50 13.22 6.05
N LYS A 121 20.99 12.42 6.98
CA LYS A 121 20.93 10.96 6.93
C LYS A 121 19.48 10.45 6.83
N THR A 122 18.49 11.32 6.65
CA THR A 122 17.09 10.92 6.71
C THR A 122 16.50 10.76 5.31
N CYS A 123 15.87 9.60 5.10
CA CYS A 123 15.01 9.27 3.97
C CYS A 123 13.56 9.17 4.45
N TYR A 124 12.71 10.04 3.93
CA TYR A 124 11.28 10.00 4.19
C TYR A 124 10.56 9.34 3.02
N ILE A 125 9.88 8.24 3.30
CA ILE A 125 9.12 7.48 2.30
C ILE A 125 7.63 7.79 2.47
N MET A 126 7.01 8.29 1.42
CA MET A 126 5.60 8.66 1.39
C MET A 126 4.79 7.57 0.70
N PRO A 127 3.84 6.90 1.37
CA PRO A 127 2.96 5.92 0.75
C PRO A 127 1.93 6.56 -0.21
N GLY A 128 1.81 7.86 -0.17
CA GLY A 128 1.04 8.77 -1.00
C GLY A 128 1.47 10.19 -0.69
N VAL A 129 1.14 11.14 -1.55
CA VAL A 129 1.60 12.53 -1.41
C VAL A 129 0.58 13.47 -0.78
N GLU A 130 -0.63 12.98 -0.49
CA GLU A 130 -1.67 13.79 0.13
C GLU A 130 -1.26 14.25 1.54
N ASN A 131 -1.88 15.34 1.96
CA ASN A 131 -1.72 15.77 3.33
C ASN A 131 -2.40 14.76 4.27
N PRO A 132 -1.67 14.19 5.24
CA PRO A 132 -2.23 13.19 6.14
C PRO A 132 -3.41 13.68 6.98
N LEU A 133 -3.57 14.99 7.17
CA LEU A 133 -4.72 15.54 7.87
C LEU A 133 -5.92 15.76 6.95
N SER A 134 -5.72 15.99 5.64
CA SER A 134 -6.82 16.18 4.69
C SER A 134 -7.72 14.93 4.57
N ILE A 135 -7.13 13.75 4.72
CA ILE A 135 -7.81 12.44 4.69
C ILE A 135 -8.16 11.93 6.10
N SER A 136 -8.01 12.75 7.12
CA SER A 136 -8.26 12.36 8.52
C SER A 136 -9.73 11.97 8.75
N ARG A 137 -9.94 10.91 9.54
CA ARG A 137 -11.28 10.51 10.05
C ARG A 137 -11.90 11.54 11.01
N TYR A 138 -11.11 12.52 11.48
CA TYR A 138 -11.55 13.58 12.39
C TYR A 138 -11.79 14.88 11.59
N PRO A 139 -13.05 15.36 11.43
CA PRO A 139 -13.34 16.52 10.58
C PRO A 139 -12.61 17.80 11.01
N TRP A 140 -12.40 18.01 12.33
CA TRP A 140 -11.65 19.14 12.83
C TRP A 140 -10.18 19.14 12.40
N ALA A 141 -9.55 17.97 12.29
CA ALA A 141 -8.16 17.83 11.84
C ALA A 141 -7.99 18.23 10.37
N ARG A 142 -8.98 17.98 9.52
CA ARG A 142 -8.95 18.37 8.11
C ARG A 142 -8.80 19.88 7.94
N LYS A 143 -9.42 20.68 8.81
CA LYS A 143 -9.30 22.14 8.80
C LYS A 143 -7.88 22.64 9.11
N LEU A 144 -7.08 21.84 9.77
CA LEU A 144 -5.69 22.15 10.13
C LEU A 144 -4.66 21.70 9.09
N ALA A 145 -5.08 21.06 8.00
CA ALA A 145 -4.17 20.49 7.01
C ALA A 145 -3.16 21.50 6.45
N GLY A 146 -3.60 22.71 6.09
CA GLY A 146 -2.71 23.76 5.57
C GLY A 146 -1.71 24.29 6.60
N VAL A 147 -2.13 24.38 7.87
CA VAL A 147 -1.24 24.78 8.98
C VAL A 147 -0.19 23.68 9.22
N TYR A 148 -0.63 22.43 9.21
CA TYR A 148 0.25 21.28 9.36
C TYR A 148 1.32 21.22 8.26
N ASP A 149 0.97 21.38 7.00
CA ASP A 149 1.94 21.44 5.91
C ASP A 149 2.94 22.57 6.11
N ARG A 150 2.44 23.77 6.37
CA ARG A 150 3.28 24.97 6.42
C ARG A 150 4.30 24.95 7.54
N PHE A 151 3.93 24.48 8.73
CA PHE A 151 4.74 24.60 9.93
C PHE A 151 5.40 23.29 10.39
N PHE A 152 4.87 22.14 9.99
CA PHE A 152 5.37 20.85 10.47
C PHE A 152 5.96 19.97 9.35
N LEU A 153 5.17 19.59 8.33
CA LEU A 153 5.61 18.63 7.34
C LEU A 153 6.64 19.22 6.36
N MET A 154 6.30 20.30 5.66
CA MET A 154 7.13 20.84 4.59
C MET A 154 8.50 21.34 5.04
N PRO A 155 8.66 22.05 6.20
CA PRO A 155 9.98 22.44 6.67
C PRO A 155 10.91 21.26 6.97
N LYS A 156 10.39 20.17 7.50
CA LYS A 156 11.18 18.97 7.79
C LYS A 156 11.47 18.15 6.53
N ALA A 157 10.47 17.95 5.68
CA ALA A 157 10.66 17.27 4.39
C ALA A 157 11.70 18.00 3.51
N ALA A 158 11.71 19.34 3.52
CA ALA A 158 12.73 20.10 2.80
C ALA A 158 14.15 19.86 3.30
N LYS A 159 14.34 19.55 4.59
CA LYS A 159 15.65 19.25 5.18
C LYS A 159 16.09 17.80 4.99
N ALA A 160 15.15 16.87 4.78
CA ALA A 160 15.47 15.47 4.56
C ALA A 160 16.37 15.31 3.33
N ARG A 161 17.35 14.40 3.41
CA ARG A 161 18.28 14.17 2.29
C ARG A 161 17.56 13.55 1.09
N LYS A 162 16.67 12.59 1.32
CA LYS A 162 15.89 11.90 0.27
C LYS A 162 14.40 11.91 0.63
N LEU A 163 13.59 12.12 -0.39
CA LEU A 163 12.14 11.98 -0.34
C LEU A 163 11.75 10.95 -1.37
N LEU A 164 11.16 9.84 -0.93
CA LEU A 164 10.66 8.79 -1.81
C LEU A 164 9.14 8.82 -1.78
N ALA A 165 8.49 8.65 -2.92
CA ALA A 165 7.03 8.68 -3.02
C ALA A 165 6.50 7.55 -3.89
N ALA A 166 5.53 6.81 -3.37
CA ALA A 166 4.71 5.90 -4.15
C ALA A 166 3.61 6.71 -4.87
N ALA A 167 4.04 7.49 -5.87
CA ALA A 167 3.19 8.46 -6.56
C ALA A 167 3.74 8.76 -7.96
N ASP A 168 2.85 9.03 -8.91
CA ASP A 168 3.19 9.44 -10.25
C ASP A 168 3.82 10.85 -10.31
N LEU A 169 4.21 11.28 -11.51
CA LEU A 169 4.84 12.57 -11.70
C LEU A 169 3.92 13.75 -11.35
N ASN A 170 2.61 13.64 -11.61
CA ASN A 170 1.66 14.73 -11.36
C ASN A 170 1.46 14.91 -9.85
N ASP A 171 1.32 13.83 -9.11
CA ASP A 171 1.20 13.83 -7.65
C ASP A 171 2.49 14.34 -6.99
N ARG A 172 3.66 13.96 -7.50
CA ARG A 172 4.96 14.48 -7.03
C ARG A 172 5.10 15.99 -7.30
N LYS A 173 4.61 16.48 -8.44
CA LYS A 173 4.53 17.93 -8.74
C LYS A 173 3.61 18.64 -7.75
N ALA A 174 2.41 18.10 -7.51
CA ALA A 174 1.46 18.67 -6.56
C ALA A 174 2.04 18.74 -5.12
N PHE A 175 2.81 17.73 -4.71
CA PHE A 175 3.52 17.75 -3.43
C PHE A 175 4.58 18.86 -3.39
N ALA A 176 5.38 19.00 -4.45
CA ALA A 176 6.40 20.04 -4.54
C ALA A 176 5.78 21.45 -4.51
N GLU A 177 4.69 21.68 -5.23
CA GLU A 177 3.95 22.96 -5.24
C GLU A 177 3.40 23.33 -3.85
N ARG A 178 2.86 22.36 -3.10
CA ARG A 178 2.43 22.57 -1.70
C ARG A 178 3.56 23.08 -0.80
N SER A 179 4.80 22.75 -1.12
CA SER A 179 5.96 23.21 -0.36
C SER A 179 6.27 24.71 -0.51
N LYS A 180 5.61 25.39 -1.48
CA LYS A 180 5.85 26.80 -1.82
C LYS A 180 7.32 27.08 -2.14
N GLY A 181 7.91 26.26 -3.01
CA GLY A 181 9.29 26.39 -3.48
C GLY A 181 10.38 25.86 -2.54
N LYS A 182 10.02 25.23 -1.42
CA LYS A 182 11.00 24.64 -0.49
C LYS A 182 11.52 23.29 -0.97
N ILE A 183 10.75 22.59 -1.80
CA ILE A 183 11.06 21.26 -2.32
C ILE A 183 10.89 21.32 -3.85
N SER A 184 11.92 20.94 -4.59
CA SER A 184 11.83 20.74 -6.04
C SER A 184 11.21 19.38 -6.36
N VAL A 185 10.59 19.25 -7.54
CA VAL A 185 10.02 17.97 -8.00
C VAL A 185 11.08 16.88 -8.05
N ASP A 186 12.28 17.22 -8.56
CA ASP A 186 13.40 16.26 -8.70
C ASP A 186 13.90 15.72 -7.36
N LYS A 187 13.64 16.41 -6.25
CA LYS A 187 13.94 15.92 -4.91
C LYS A 187 13.00 14.80 -4.46
N VAL A 188 11.81 14.72 -5.07
CA VAL A 188 10.80 13.69 -4.75
C VAL A 188 10.96 12.55 -5.74
N ILE A 189 11.70 11.53 -5.35
CA ILE A 189 12.02 10.37 -6.18
C ILE A 189 10.83 9.42 -6.19
N GLU A 190 10.45 8.95 -7.37
CA GLU A 190 9.45 7.90 -7.51
C GLU A 190 9.96 6.61 -6.89
N PHE A 191 9.14 6.02 -6.03
CA PHE A 191 9.45 4.78 -5.35
C PHE A 191 8.19 3.93 -5.24
N PRO A 192 7.89 3.13 -6.27
CA PRO A 192 6.69 2.32 -6.33
C PRO A 192 6.67 1.23 -5.26
N THR A 193 5.48 0.75 -4.92
CA THR A 193 5.33 -0.44 -4.07
C THR A 193 5.91 -1.67 -4.75
N ARG A 194 6.27 -2.66 -3.94
CA ARG A 194 6.89 -3.90 -4.39
C ARG A 194 5.95 -5.08 -4.14
N TYR A 195 6.11 -6.14 -4.91
CA TYR A 195 5.49 -7.43 -4.67
C TYR A 195 6.54 -8.46 -4.25
N ASP A 196 6.12 -9.43 -3.45
CA ASP A 196 6.96 -10.55 -3.04
C ASP A 196 7.03 -11.59 -4.16
N ASP A 197 8.15 -11.63 -4.87
CA ASP A 197 8.39 -12.52 -6.00
C ASP A 197 8.60 -14.00 -5.60
N SER A 198 8.74 -14.29 -4.32
CA SER A 198 8.67 -15.65 -3.80
C SER A 198 7.23 -16.19 -3.72
N ILE A 199 6.24 -15.30 -3.72
CA ILE A 199 4.81 -15.60 -3.59
C ILE A 199 4.08 -15.37 -4.90
N TYR A 200 4.21 -14.16 -5.45
CA TYR A 200 3.51 -13.71 -6.65
C TYR A 200 4.35 -13.92 -7.89
N GLY A 201 3.75 -14.46 -8.90
CA GLY A 201 4.35 -14.72 -10.19
C GLY A 201 3.41 -15.55 -11.04
N VAL A 202 3.71 -15.66 -12.32
CA VAL A 202 2.89 -16.38 -13.28
C VAL A 202 2.90 -17.88 -12.96
N LYS A 203 1.71 -18.43 -12.66
CA LYS A 203 1.47 -19.87 -12.50
C LYS A 203 0.25 -20.24 -13.35
N ARG A 204 0.41 -21.25 -14.21
CA ARG A 204 -0.72 -21.76 -14.98
C ARG A 204 -1.56 -22.66 -14.08
N ILE A 205 -2.65 -22.09 -13.55
CA ILE A 205 -3.64 -22.82 -12.75
C ILE A 205 -4.89 -22.94 -13.62
N SER A 206 -5.27 -24.17 -13.94
CA SER A 206 -6.52 -24.42 -14.66
C SER A 206 -7.72 -24.17 -13.73
N HIS A 207 -8.74 -23.53 -14.24
CA HIS A 207 -10.07 -23.46 -13.61
C HIS A 207 -11.12 -24.00 -14.59
N ASP A 208 -12.34 -24.16 -14.10
CA ASP A 208 -13.45 -24.62 -14.94
C ASP A 208 -13.80 -23.55 -16.00
N ASP A 209 -13.69 -23.90 -17.27
CA ASP A 209 -14.01 -23.00 -18.40
C ASP A 209 -15.49 -22.53 -18.40
N ASN A 210 -16.36 -23.24 -17.64
CA ASN A 210 -17.76 -22.86 -17.46
C ASN A 210 -17.96 -21.61 -16.59
N GLU A 211 -16.92 -21.04 -16.01
CA GLU A 211 -16.96 -19.85 -15.17
C GLU A 211 -15.99 -18.79 -15.66
N LYS A 212 -16.42 -17.52 -15.67
CA LYS A 212 -15.53 -16.37 -15.89
C LYS A 212 -15.25 -15.66 -14.58
N ILE A 213 -14.02 -15.74 -14.13
CA ILE A 213 -13.58 -15.34 -12.79
C ILE A 213 -13.03 -13.92 -12.80
N PHE A 214 -13.76 -13.00 -12.17
CA PHE A 214 -13.29 -11.67 -11.83
C PHE A 214 -12.85 -11.65 -10.37
N VAL A 215 -11.67 -11.10 -10.07
CA VAL A 215 -11.14 -11.03 -8.71
C VAL A 215 -10.80 -9.61 -8.33
N THR A 216 -11.15 -9.21 -7.12
CA THR A 216 -10.66 -7.99 -6.47
C THR A 216 -10.06 -8.32 -5.12
N VAL A 217 -8.96 -7.65 -4.76
CA VAL A 217 -8.24 -7.89 -3.51
C VAL A 217 -8.05 -6.58 -2.75
N GLY A 218 -8.36 -6.55 -1.47
CA GLY A 218 -8.09 -5.41 -0.61
C GLY A 218 -9.07 -5.23 0.53
N ARG A 219 -8.88 -4.12 1.28
CA ARG A 219 -9.79 -3.78 2.37
C ARG A 219 -11.17 -3.43 1.84
N LEU A 220 -12.20 -4.03 2.39
CA LEU A 220 -13.59 -3.80 2.00
C LEU A 220 -14.12 -2.51 2.64
N GLY A 221 -13.92 -1.40 1.95
CA GLY A 221 -14.39 -0.08 2.33
C GLY A 221 -14.92 0.68 1.12
N TRP A 222 -15.79 1.66 1.35
CA TRP A 222 -16.50 2.42 0.29
C TRP A 222 -15.54 3.01 -0.76
N PHE A 223 -14.35 3.44 -0.34
CA PHE A 223 -13.33 4.05 -1.20
C PHE A 223 -12.69 3.06 -2.20
N LYS A 224 -12.82 1.75 -1.96
CA LYS A 224 -12.39 0.69 -2.90
C LYS A 224 -13.38 0.45 -4.03
N GLY A 225 -14.54 1.13 -4.02
CA GLY A 225 -15.49 1.14 -5.12
C GLY A 225 -16.20 -0.18 -5.36
N TRP A 226 -16.45 -0.94 -4.29
CA TRP A 226 -17.13 -2.24 -4.36
C TRP A 226 -18.49 -2.14 -5.04
N LYS A 227 -19.23 -1.02 -4.82
CA LYS A 227 -20.52 -0.81 -5.45
C LYS A 227 -20.42 -0.73 -6.98
N LEU A 228 -19.47 0.04 -7.50
CA LEU A 228 -19.19 0.14 -8.94
C LEU A 228 -18.92 -1.25 -9.55
N MET A 229 -18.10 -2.06 -8.89
CA MET A 229 -17.72 -3.39 -9.39
C MET A 229 -18.90 -4.36 -9.41
N ILE A 230 -19.81 -4.31 -8.42
CA ILE A 230 -21.02 -5.13 -8.37
C ILE A 230 -22.01 -4.69 -9.45
N ASP A 231 -22.26 -3.38 -9.59
CA ASP A 231 -23.15 -2.84 -10.61
C ASP A 231 -22.64 -3.16 -12.03
N ALA A 232 -21.33 -3.08 -12.24
CA ALA A 232 -20.69 -3.47 -13.50
C ALA A 232 -20.79 -4.98 -13.75
N LEU A 233 -20.63 -5.83 -12.72
CA LEU A 233 -20.83 -7.27 -12.87
C LEU A 233 -22.25 -7.59 -13.33
N LYS A 234 -23.26 -6.93 -12.73
CA LYS A 234 -24.67 -7.12 -13.13
C LYS A 234 -24.84 -6.92 -14.62
N GLN A 235 -24.28 -5.86 -15.18
CA GLN A 235 -24.33 -5.59 -16.62
C GLN A 235 -23.43 -6.54 -17.44
N THR A 236 -22.29 -6.93 -16.91
CA THR A 236 -21.40 -7.92 -17.56
C THR A 236 -22.12 -9.24 -17.76
N ARG A 237 -22.96 -9.68 -16.80
CA ARG A 237 -23.71 -10.93 -16.86
C ARG A 237 -24.80 -10.95 -17.94
N GLU A 238 -25.22 -9.81 -18.45
CA GLU A 238 -26.14 -9.76 -19.62
C GLU A 238 -25.46 -10.33 -20.89
N LYS A 239 -24.13 -10.24 -20.98
CA LYS A 239 -23.34 -10.74 -22.12
C LYS A 239 -22.55 -12.02 -21.77
N VAL A 240 -22.17 -12.18 -20.52
CA VAL A 240 -21.35 -13.27 -19.99
C VAL A 240 -22.08 -13.83 -18.77
N ASN A 241 -23.07 -14.66 -18.99
CA ASN A 241 -24.02 -15.14 -17.95
C ASN A 241 -23.34 -15.94 -16.83
N ASN A 242 -22.16 -16.51 -17.09
CA ASN A 242 -21.34 -17.28 -16.15
C ASN A 242 -20.24 -16.43 -15.46
N ALA A 243 -20.30 -15.10 -15.57
CA ALA A 243 -19.38 -14.21 -14.88
C ALA A 243 -19.64 -14.22 -13.37
N ARG A 244 -18.56 -14.34 -12.59
CA ARG A 244 -18.56 -14.27 -11.12
C ARG A 244 -17.49 -13.33 -10.61
N LEU A 245 -17.80 -12.62 -9.53
CA LEU A 245 -16.90 -11.68 -8.87
C LEU A 245 -16.54 -12.16 -7.46
N TYR A 246 -15.27 -12.28 -7.21
CA TYR A 246 -14.71 -12.71 -5.95
C TYR A 246 -14.03 -11.54 -5.24
N PHE A 247 -14.52 -11.19 -4.05
CA PHE A 247 -13.90 -10.23 -3.16
C PHE A 247 -13.01 -10.95 -2.17
N ILE A 248 -11.72 -10.65 -2.16
CA ILE A 248 -10.75 -11.18 -1.22
C ILE A 248 -10.32 -10.04 -0.29
N GLY A 249 -10.65 -10.17 0.98
CA GLY A 249 -10.37 -9.18 2.00
C GLY A 249 -11.47 -9.05 3.02
N ASP A 250 -11.27 -8.11 3.95
CA ASP A 250 -12.20 -7.79 5.02
C ASP A 250 -12.22 -6.28 5.25
N GLY A 251 -13.24 -5.76 5.91
CA GLY A 251 -13.35 -4.33 6.18
C GLY A 251 -14.71 -3.91 6.70
N GLU A 252 -14.81 -2.60 6.93
CA GLU A 252 -15.99 -1.95 7.53
C GLU A 252 -17.28 -2.06 6.71
N ASP A 253 -17.18 -2.37 5.43
CA ASP A 253 -18.34 -2.50 4.54
C ASP A 253 -18.70 -3.94 4.20
N TYR A 254 -18.08 -4.96 4.86
CA TYR A 254 -18.35 -6.37 4.56
C TYR A 254 -19.85 -6.71 4.57
N ASP A 255 -20.55 -6.37 5.65
CA ASP A 255 -21.99 -6.63 5.78
C ASP A 255 -22.80 -5.81 4.77
N LYS A 256 -22.45 -4.56 4.52
CA LYS A 256 -23.11 -3.71 3.52
C LYS A 256 -22.97 -4.28 2.10
N ILE A 257 -21.82 -4.84 1.77
CA ILE A 257 -21.59 -5.49 0.48
C ILE A 257 -22.50 -6.71 0.35
N LYS A 258 -22.59 -7.53 1.40
CA LYS A 258 -23.47 -8.71 1.44
C LYS A 258 -24.93 -8.33 1.25
N ASP A 259 -25.40 -7.33 1.99
CA ASP A 259 -26.77 -6.83 1.88
C ASP A 259 -27.05 -6.30 0.46
N TYR A 260 -26.12 -5.52 -0.09
CA TYR A 260 -26.25 -4.96 -1.44
C TYR A 260 -26.26 -6.05 -2.52
N VAL A 261 -25.42 -7.08 -2.41
CA VAL A 261 -25.43 -8.24 -3.32
C VAL A 261 -26.80 -8.90 -3.33
N HIS A 262 -27.38 -9.13 -2.14
CA HIS A 262 -28.72 -9.70 -1.99
C HIS A 262 -29.81 -8.81 -2.61
N GLU A 263 -29.77 -7.51 -2.34
CA GLU A 263 -30.70 -6.53 -2.94
C GLU A 263 -30.63 -6.52 -4.47
N GLN A 264 -29.46 -6.77 -5.06
CA GLN A 264 -29.27 -6.82 -6.51
C GLN A 264 -29.59 -8.20 -7.12
N GLY A 265 -29.87 -9.21 -6.30
CA GLY A 265 -30.13 -10.58 -6.76
C GLY A 265 -28.90 -11.27 -7.35
N LEU A 266 -27.72 -11.02 -6.78
CA LEU A 266 -26.43 -11.51 -7.28
C LEU A 266 -25.76 -12.52 -6.33
N ASP A 267 -26.52 -13.12 -5.40
CA ASP A 267 -26.01 -14.05 -4.39
C ASP A 267 -25.27 -15.25 -4.98
N ASP A 268 -25.62 -15.67 -6.17
CA ASP A 268 -24.98 -16.78 -6.91
C ASP A 268 -23.71 -16.35 -7.68
N SER A 269 -23.44 -15.06 -7.78
CA SER A 269 -22.47 -14.49 -8.70
C SER A 269 -21.39 -13.64 -8.03
N VAL A 270 -21.65 -13.18 -6.81
CA VAL A 270 -20.70 -12.39 -6.00
C VAL A 270 -20.34 -13.16 -4.75
N ASN A 271 -19.05 -13.37 -4.52
CA ASN A 271 -18.54 -14.16 -3.42
C ASN A 271 -17.59 -13.33 -2.53
N LEU A 272 -17.90 -13.24 -1.26
CA LEU A 272 -17.04 -12.62 -0.25
C LEU A 272 -16.20 -13.70 0.44
N LEU A 273 -14.92 -13.82 0.08
CA LEU A 273 -14.06 -14.90 0.55
C LEU A 273 -13.36 -14.60 1.89
N GLY A 274 -13.54 -13.37 2.41
CA GLY A 274 -12.86 -12.95 3.62
C GLY A 274 -11.36 -12.72 3.43
N LYS A 275 -10.66 -12.56 4.55
CA LYS A 275 -9.20 -12.35 4.57
C LYS A 275 -8.47 -13.65 4.26
N MET A 276 -7.51 -13.58 3.34
CA MET A 276 -6.67 -14.70 2.93
C MET A 276 -5.19 -14.42 3.14
N ALA A 277 -4.40 -15.48 3.28
CA ALA A 277 -2.95 -15.37 3.28
C ALA A 277 -2.39 -15.01 1.87
N PRO A 278 -1.25 -14.34 1.78
CA PRO A 278 -0.67 -13.93 0.48
C PRO A 278 -0.53 -15.06 -0.54
N LYS A 279 -0.15 -16.27 -0.10
CA LYS A 279 -0.04 -17.45 -0.98
C LYS A 279 -1.39 -17.86 -1.57
N GLU A 280 -2.48 -17.75 -0.81
CA GLU A 280 -3.84 -18.05 -1.28
C GLU A 280 -4.31 -16.98 -2.26
N ILE A 281 -3.99 -15.69 -1.99
CA ILE A 281 -4.27 -14.58 -2.91
C ILE A 281 -3.56 -14.81 -4.25
N ALA A 282 -2.29 -15.22 -4.24
CA ALA A 282 -1.55 -15.53 -5.45
C ALA A 282 -2.21 -16.66 -6.27
N VAL A 283 -2.79 -17.67 -5.62
CA VAL A 283 -3.56 -18.73 -6.29
C VAL A 283 -4.80 -18.15 -6.97
N TRP A 284 -5.56 -17.30 -6.29
CA TRP A 284 -6.74 -16.68 -6.84
C TRP A 284 -6.43 -15.74 -8.01
N LEU A 285 -5.37 -14.92 -7.90
CA LEU A 285 -4.91 -14.09 -9.00
C LEU A 285 -4.52 -14.92 -10.23
N ASN A 286 -3.84 -16.03 -10.05
CA ASN A 286 -3.47 -16.92 -11.15
C ASN A 286 -4.66 -17.67 -11.77
N LYS A 287 -5.75 -17.88 -11.02
CA LYS A 287 -7.01 -18.45 -11.52
C LYS A 287 -7.90 -17.42 -12.22
N ALA A 288 -7.75 -16.13 -11.90
CA ALA A 288 -8.61 -15.08 -12.42
C ALA A 288 -8.47 -14.92 -13.94
N ASP A 289 -9.59 -14.75 -14.63
CA ASP A 289 -9.61 -14.27 -16.02
C ASP A 289 -9.29 -12.77 -16.07
N VAL A 290 -9.81 -11.99 -15.09
CA VAL A 290 -9.60 -10.54 -14.99
C VAL A 290 -9.50 -10.10 -13.53
N PHE A 291 -8.53 -9.27 -13.21
CA PHE A 291 -8.47 -8.52 -11.96
C PHE A 291 -9.23 -7.21 -12.11
N VAL A 292 -10.09 -6.87 -11.15
CA VAL A 292 -10.91 -5.64 -11.19
C VAL A 292 -10.64 -4.76 -9.96
N MET A 293 -10.52 -3.44 -10.15
CA MET A 293 -10.31 -2.49 -9.06
C MET A 293 -11.07 -1.18 -9.31
N GLY A 294 -12.11 -0.95 -8.52
CA GLY A 294 -12.96 0.25 -8.59
C GLY A 294 -12.56 1.37 -7.65
N SER A 295 -11.31 1.45 -7.20
CA SER A 295 -10.86 2.40 -6.17
C SER A 295 -11.08 3.87 -6.56
N MET A 296 -11.43 4.70 -5.59
CA MET A 296 -11.58 6.14 -5.78
C MET A 296 -10.25 6.89 -5.80
N ALA A 297 -9.30 6.39 -5.03
CA ALA A 297 -7.94 6.93 -4.96
C ALA A 297 -7.00 5.83 -4.46
N GLU A 298 -5.87 5.75 -5.08
CA GLU A 298 -4.72 4.96 -4.68
C GLU A 298 -3.47 5.78 -4.97
N GLY A 299 -2.43 5.61 -4.16
CA GLY A 299 -1.10 6.04 -4.57
C GLY A 299 -0.55 5.02 -5.58
N TRP A 300 0.24 4.08 -5.10
CA TRP A 300 0.69 2.93 -5.89
C TRP A 300 0.08 1.65 -5.30
N SER A 301 -0.88 1.04 -6.02
CA SER A 301 -1.64 -0.09 -5.49
C SER A 301 -0.81 -1.37 -5.45
N THR A 302 -0.53 -1.89 -4.25
CA THR A 302 0.19 -3.17 -4.07
C THR A 302 -0.55 -4.33 -4.76
N THR A 303 -1.87 -4.41 -4.61
CA THR A 303 -2.65 -5.52 -5.19
C THR A 303 -2.70 -5.47 -6.72
N LEU A 304 -2.60 -4.29 -7.33
CA LEU A 304 -2.47 -4.16 -8.78
C LEU A 304 -1.09 -4.64 -9.25
N VAL A 305 -0.02 -4.29 -8.52
CA VAL A 305 1.34 -4.80 -8.81
C VAL A 305 1.37 -6.32 -8.71
N GLU A 306 0.74 -6.89 -7.67
CA GLU A 306 0.62 -8.34 -7.48
C GLU A 306 -0.16 -9.02 -8.61
N ALA A 307 -1.26 -8.40 -9.09
CA ALA A 307 -2.03 -8.90 -10.22
C ALA A 307 -1.22 -8.88 -11.53
N CYS A 308 -0.51 -7.79 -11.81
CA CYS A 308 0.39 -7.71 -12.97
C CYS A 308 1.51 -8.75 -12.88
N ALA A 309 2.11 -8.95 -11.69
CA ALA A 309 3.13 -9.99 -11.49
C ALA A 309 2.61 -11.40 -11.77
N CYS A 310 1.31 -11.64 -11.55
CA CYS A 310 0.63 -12.90 -11.91
C CYS A 310 0.18 -12.94 -13.38
N GLY A 311 0.43 -11.89 -14.17
CA GLY A 311 0.05 -11.80 -15.59
C GLY A 311 -1.45 -11.85 -15.82
N VAL A 312 -2.24 -11.18 -14.96
CA VAL A 312 -3.70 -11.15 -15.04
C VAL A 312 -4.14 -9.87 -15.75
N PRO A 313 -5.00 -9.95 -16.77
CA PRO A 313 -5.61 -8.76 -17.36
C PRO A 313 -6.31 -7.91 -16.29
N CYS A 314 -6.07 -6.59 -16.28
CA CYS A 314 -6.56 -5.71 -15.23
C CYS A 314 -7.58 -4.70 -15.77
N VAL A 315 -8.72 -4.51 -15.07
CA VAL A 315 -9.66 -3.41 -15.32
C VAL A 315 -9.74 -2.55 -14.07
N VAL A 316 -9.28 -1.31 -14.19
CA VAL A 316 -9.14 -0.41 -13.04
C VAL A 316 -9.71 0.97 -13.32
N THR A 317 -10.17 1.66 -12.29
CA THR A 317 -10.50 3.09 -12.39
C THR A 317 -9.23 3.93 -12.51
N ASP A 318 -9.36 5.14 -13.02
CA ASP A 318 -8.24 6.09 -13.22
C ASP A 318 -7.82 6.71 -11.87
N PHE A 319 -6.83 6.12 -11.22
CA PHE A 319 -6.16 6.65 -10.02
C PHE A 319 -4.67 6.88 -10.32
N SER A 320 -3.94 7.51 -9.42
CA SER A 320 -2.57 8.00 -9.64
C SER A 320 -1.69 7.08 -10.52
N SER A 321 -1.39 5.87 -10.06
CA SER A 321 -0.49 4.95 -10.79
C SER A 321 -1.19 4.06 -11.82
N ALA A 322 -2.51 4.20 -12.03
CA ALA A 322 -3.27 3.27 -12.88
C ALA A 322 -2.71 3.19 -14.30
N ARG A 323 -2.44 4.35 -14.93
CA ARG A 323 -1.94 4.43 -16.32
C ARG A 323 -0.47 4.07 -16.47
N GLU A 324 0.29 4.03 -15.40
CA GLU A 324 1.67 3.54 -15.40
C GLU A 324 1.71 2.01 -15.34
N MET A 325 0.70 1.42 -14.69
CA MET A 325 0.57 -0.02 -14.50
C MET A 325 -0.24 -0.70 -15.60
N VAL A 326 -1.33 -0.06 -16.05
CA VAL A 326 -2.27 -0.63 -17.02
C VAL A 326 -2.28 0.19 -18.30
N ALA A 327 -2.07 -0.48 -19.42
CA ALA A 327 -2.15 0.10 -20.76
C ALA A 327 -3.30 -0.56 -21.54
N ASP A 328 -4.21 0.27 -22.04
CA ASP A 328 -5.42 -0.16 -22.75
C ASP A 328 -5.08 -1.11 -23.90
N GLY A 329 -5.75 -2.28 -23.89
CA GLY A 329 -5.57 -3.33 -24.90
C GLY A 329 -4.24 -4.08 -24.85
N LYS A 330 -3.34 -3.79 -23.89
CA LYS A 330 -2.07 -4.51 -23.69
C LYS A 330 -2.20 -5.51 -22.53
N ASN A 331 -2.33 -5.01 -21.32
CA ASN A 331 -2.50 -5.81 -20.11
C ASN A 331 -3.80 -5.49 -19.36
N GLY A 332 -4.69 -4.69 -19.95
CA GLY A 332 -5.96 -4.35 -19.33
C GLY A 332 -6.57 -3.07 -19.88
N PHE A 333 -7.35 -2.41 -19.04
CA PHE A 333 -8.03 -1.15 -19.39
C PHE A 333 -8.14 -0.24 -18.17
N VAL A 334 -7.97 1.08 -18.39
CA VAL A 334 -8.20 2.12 -17.39
C VAL A 334 -9.50 2.85 -17.71
N VAL A 335 -10.46 2.81 -16.80
CA VAL A 335 -11.77 3.47 -16.95
C VAL A 335 -11.70 4.86 -16.35
N SER A 336 -11.82 5.89 -17.19
CA SER A 336 -11.63 7.29 -16.78
C SER A 336 -12.77 7.84 -15.91
N GLY A 337 -13.93 7.20 -15.91
CA GLY A 337 -15.09 7.59 -15.12
C GLY A 337 -15.42 6.58 -14.04
N ARG A 338 -16.56 6.80 -13.41
CA ARG A 338 -17.15 5.86 -12.44
C ARG A 338 -18.52 5.37 -12.93
N ASP A 339 -18.65 5.25 -14.24
CA ASP A 339 -19.84 4.70 -14.89
C ASP A 339 -19.72 3.17 -14.94
N GLU A 340 -20.73 2.50 -14.42
CA GLU A 340 -20.76 1.04 -14.34
C GLU A 340 -20.89 0.37 -15.72
N ARG A 341 -21.42 1.06 -16.74
CA ARG A 341 -21.52 0.55 -18.11
C ARG A 341 -20.15 0.52 -18.78
N ASP A 342 -19.41 1.62 -18.65
CA ASP A 342 -18.05 1.69 -19.18
C ASP A 342 -17.16 0.65 -18.49
N PHE A 343 -17.29 0.51 -17.18
CA PHE A 343 -16.51 -0.47 -16.43
C PHE A 343 -16.88 -1.90 -16.85
N SER A 344 -18.18 -2.23 -16.99
CA SER A 344 -18.67 -3.51 -17.50
C SER A 344 -18.16 -3.80 -18.91
N HIS A 345 -18.21 -2.81 -19.79
CA HIS A 345 -17.73 -2.96 -21.16
C HIS A 345 -16.24 -3.36 -21.17
N LYS A 346 -15.43 -2.71 -20.35
CA LYS A 346 -14.01 -3.04 -20.22
C LYS A 346 -13.75 -4.38 -19.54
N MET A 347 -14.61 -4.81 -18.61
CA MET A 347 -14.57 -6.17 -18.06
C MET A 347 -14.77 -7.23 -19.16
N VAL A 348 -15.72 -7.02 -20.06
CA VAL A 348 -15.97 -7.95 -21.19
C VAL A 348 -14.81 -7.91 -22.19
N GLU A 349 -14.31 -6.72 -22.55
CA GLU A 349 -13.17 -6.60 -23.47
C GLU A 349 -11.91 -7.29 -22.91
N ALA A 350 -11.67 -7.18 -21.61
CA ALA A 350 -10.50 -7.78 -20.96
C ALA A 350 -10.49 -9.32 -21.04
N LEU A 351 -11.66 -9.97 -21.06
CA LEU A 351 -11.75 -11.41 -21.28
C LEU A 351 -11.21 -11.86 -22.64
N GLY A 352 -11.19 -10.96 -23.63
CA GLY A 352 -10.66 -11.20 -24.97
C GLY A 352 -9.14 -10.98 -25.10
N LEU A 353 -8.46 -10.51 -24.05
CA LEU A 353 -7.01 -10.32 -24.10
C LEU A 353 -6.27 -11.67 -24.10
N ASN A 354 -5.26 -11.76 -24.94
CA ASN A 354 -4.40 -12.95 -24.96
C ASN A 354 -3.44 -12.90 -23.76
N ARG A 355 -3.61 -13.86 -22.84
CA ARG A 355 -2.87 -13.89 -21.57
C ARG A 355 -1.35 -13.98 -21.77
N ASP A 356 -0.86 -14.69 -22.77
CA ASP A 356 0.59 -14.75 -23.02
C ASP A 356 1.15 -13.38 -23.44
N LYS A 357 0.37 -12.58 -24.17
CA LYS A 357 0.75 -11.19 -24.50
C LYS A 357 0.66 -10.26 -23.30
N VAL A 358 -0.30 -10.47 -22.41
CA VAL A 358 -0.40 -9.75 -21.12
C VAL A 358 0.86 -10.03 -20.29
N ILE A 359 1.21 -11.30 -20.11
CA ILE A 359 2.41 -11.72 -19.38
C ILE A 359 3.67 -11.09 -19.99
N GLU A 360 3.82 -11.12 -21.30
CA GLU A 360 4.98 -10.52 -21.97
C GLU A 360 5.07 -9.01 -21.73
N TYR A 361 3.94 -8.32 -21.79
CA TYR A 361 3.89 -6.88 -21.48
C TYR A 361 4.23 -6.59 -20.02
N ASP A 362 3.78 -7.43 -19.10
CA ASP A 362 3.94 -7.23 -17.65
C ASP A 362 5.36 -7.58 -17.15
N LYS A 363 6.21 -8.23 -17.94
CA LYS A 363 7.63 -8.45 -17.60
C LYS A 363 8.37 -7.19 -17.16
N LYS A 364 7.98 -6.02 -17.67
CA LYS A 364 8.56 -4.74 -17.25
C LYS A 364 8.38 -4.45 -15.75
N PHE A 365 7.40 -5.11 -15.10
CA PHE A 365 7.14 -4.96 -13.67
C PHE A 365 7.97 -5.92 -12.80
N GLU A 366 8.74 -6.85 -13.39
CA GLU A 366 9.68 -7.68 -12.65
C GLU A 366 10.67 -6.83 -11.84
N ARG A 367 11.01 -5.63 -12.33
CA ARG A 367 11.79 -4.64 -11.58
C ARG A 367 11.17 -4.24 -10.23
N LEU A 368 9.86 -4.45 -10.04
CA LEU A 368 9.13 -4.16 -8.82
C LEU A 368 9.14 -5.35 -7.83
N ALA A 369 9.85 -6.42 -8.13
CA ALA A 369 10.05 -7.53 -7.21
C ALA A 369 10.85 -7.10 -5.97
N VAL A 370 10.54 -7.71 -4.84
CA VAL A 370 11.25 -7.46 -3.56
C VAL A 370 12.72 -7.85 -3.66
N SER A 371 13.07 -8.84 -4.48
CA SER A 371 14.46 -9.24 -4.75
C SER A 371 15.34 -8.08 -5.25
N HIS A 372 14.77 -7.06 -5.91
CA HIS A 372 15.47 -5.86 -6.37
C HIS A 372 15.45 -4.71 -5.36
N LEU A 373 14.69 -4.82 -4.25
CA LEU A 373 14.47 -3.72 -3.30
C LEU A 373 15.78 -3.18 -2.72
N ARG A 374 16.67 -4.08 -2.31
CA ARG A 374 17.95 -3.69 -1.70
C ARG A 374 18.81 -2.90 -2.68
N GLU A 375 19.01 -3.42 -3.89
CA GLU A 375 19.82 -2.78 -4.92
C GLU A 375 19.28 -1.40 -5.28
N ASP A 376 17.96 -1.26 -5.46
CA ASP A 376 17.33 0.00 -5.78
C ASP A 376 17.44 1.01 -4.64
N MET A 377 17.23 0.59 -3.39
CA MET A 377 17.41 1.47 -2.24
C MET A 377 18.87 1.90 -2.10
N GLU A 378 19.83 1.01 -2.27
CA GLU A 378 21.25 1.35 -2.21
C GLU A 378 21.65 2.35 -3.30
N LYS A 379 21.14 2.21 -4.52
CA LYS A 379 21.34 3.19 -5.61
C LYS A 379 20.75 4.56 -5.30
N ILE A 380 19.59 4.60 -4.67
CA ILE A 380 18.91 5.85 -4.33
C ILE A 380 19.58 6.54 -3.14
N LEU A 381 19.99 5.79 -2.14
CA LEU A 381 20.51 6.31 -0.89
C LEU A 381 21.97 6.74 -1.01
N ASN A 382 22.77 6.08 -1.81
CA ASN A 382 24.15 6.49 -2.11
C ASN A 382 24.17 7.67 -3.09
#